data_3a57f44932f55d92da7d6f40dc9f4b01
#
_entry.id   3a57f44932f55d92da7d6f40dc9f4b01
#
_cell.length_a   1.000
_cell.length_b   1.000
_cell.length_c   1.000
_cell.angle_alpha   90.00
_cell.angle_beta   90.00
_cell.angle_gamma   90.00
#
_symmetry.space_group_name_H-M   'P 1'
#
loop_
_entity.id
_entity.type
_entity.pdbx_description
1 polymer ?
#
loop_
_entity_poly.entity_id
_entity_poly.type
_entity_poly.pdbx_seq_one_letter_code
_entity_poly.pdbx_strand_id
1 'polypeptide(L)'
;GVGPGDEVITAANTFVATAGAIETAGAKIVFVDCNEKFVIDPALMEKAITKKTKALLPVHWGGQPFDIDAVAKIAEKHGLPFVEDACQSIGAAVGKRKAGSSGYAAGFSLHPLKNLNVWGDGGIITTNSAETRDKLRLLRNHGMSNRDEYAFYAYNSRLDSLQAVVGNRLIKDFEWITQTRIDNAKKLDAGLKGLKQLTFPPRSAGERHVYHLYQFLAEDRDGLLKFLKEKGIDAKVHYPKPLHLQPASRHLGCKAGDFPVAEAQAKATITLPVHQHLSGEDLAHMTACIKEFYGA
;
A
#
# COMPACT_ATOMS: atom_id res chain seq x y z
N GLY A 1 -7.40 -5.17 20.77
CA GLY A 1 -7.51 -6.46 21.49
C GLY A 1 -7.14 -7.65 20.61
N VAL A 2 -6.42 -7.43 19.49
CA VAL A 2 -5.85 -8.49 18.65
C VAL A 2 -4.61 -9.05 19.35
N GLY A 3 -4.47 -10.40 19.43
CA GLY A 3 -3.37 -11.04 20.12
C GLY A 3 -3.22 -12.53 19.82
N PRO A 4 -2.50 -13.28 20.67
CA PRO A 4 -2.26 -14.70 20.49
C PRO A 4 -3.55 -15.52 20.38
N GLY A 5 -3.64 -16.34 19.35
CA GLY A 5 -4.81 -17.17 19.05
C GLY A 5 -5.79 -16.54 18.05
N ASP A 6 -5.68 -15.23 17.81
CA ASP A 6 -6.47 -14.52 16.81
C ASP A 6 -5.86 -14.64 15.42
N GLU A 7 -6.69 -14.44 14.39
CA GLU A 7 -6.31 -14.37 12.99
C GLU A 7 -6.61 -12.98 12.43
N VAL A 8 -5.70 -12.45 11.60
CA VAL A 8 -5.91 -11.20 10.84
C VAL A 8 -5.69 -11.47 9.36
N ILE A 9 -6.66 -11.08 8.54
CA ILE A 9 -6.65 -11.33 7.08
C ILE A 9 -6.04 -10.14 6.35
N THR A 10 -5.05 -10.41 5.46
CA THR A 10 -4.41 -9.41 4.59
C THR A 10 -4.01 -10.01 3.25
N ALA A 11 -3.56 -9.17 2.29
CA ALA A 11 -3.16 -9.62 0.96
C ALA A 11 -1.72 -10.17 0.94
N ALA A 12 -1.48 -11.20 0.11
CA ALA A 12 -0.17 -11.85 -0.04
C ALA A 12 0.87 -10.99 -0.76
N ASN A 13 0.45 -9.97 -1.53
CA ASN A 13 1.32 -9.10 -2.34
C ASN A 13 1.72 -7.78 -1.65
N THR A 14 1.38 -7.59 -0.36
CA THR A 14 1.64 -6.33 0.34
C THR A 14 3.11 -6.15 0.78
N PHE A 15 3.42 -4.98 1.34
CA PHE A 15 4.70 -4.70 1.97
C PHE A 15 4.85 -5.48 3.28
N VAL A 16 6.07 -5.86 3.62
CA VAL A 16 6.38 -6.69 4.80
C VAL A 16 5.86 -6.10 6.12
N ALA A 17 5.79 -4.77 6.23
CA ALA A 17 5.33 -4.13 7.47
C ALA A 17 3.84 -4.40 7.78
N THR A 18 2.99 -4.62 6.76
CA THR A 18 1.59 -5.03 6.98
C THR A 18 1.52 -6.37 7.71
N ALA A 19 2.28 -7.37 7.23
CA ALA A 19 2.38 -8.67 7.88
C ALA A 19 3.10 -8.58 9.24
N GLY A 20 4.17 -7.79 9.32
CA GLY A 20 4.92 -7.55 10.54
C GLY A 20 4.08 -6.95 11.66
N ALA A 21 3.14 -6.06 11.34
CA ALA A 21 2.22 -5.49 12.34
C ALA A 21 1.31 -6.55 12.96
N ILE A 22 0.84 -7.53 12.16
CA ILE A 22 0.01 -8.64 12.65
C ILE A 22 0.83 -9.55 13.58
N GLU A 23 2.03 -9.95 13.13
CA GLU A 23 2.94 -10.78 13.94
C GLU A 23 3.34 -10.09 15.24
N THR A 24 3.64 -8.79 15.20
CA THR A 24 4.01 -8.02 16.40
C THR A 24 2.85 -7.91 17.40
N ALA A 25 1.60 -7.94 16.92
CA ALA A 25 0.42 -8.03 17.78
C ALA A 25 0.22 -9.44 18.38
N GLY A 26 1.00 -10.44 17.94
CA GLY A 26 0.91 -11.84 18.37
C GLY A 26 -0.18 -12.64 17.65
N ALA A 27 -0.82 -12.08 16.63
CA ALA A 27 -1.86 -12.77 15.87
C ALA A 27 -1.27 -13.53 14.68
N LYS A 28 -2.01 -14.54 14.21
CA LYS A 28 -1.67 -15.29 13.01
C LYS A 28 -2.07 -14.51 11.76
N ILE A 29 -1.16 -14.41 10.80
CA ILE A 29 -1.46 -13.86 9.48
C ILE A 29 -2.27 -14.89 8.68
N VAL A 30 -3.38 -14.45 8.08
CA VAL A 30 -4.12 -15.19 7.05
C VAL A 30 -3.98 -14.42 5.74
N PHE A 31 -3.16 -14.93 4.84
CA PHE A 31 -3.03 -14.34 3.52
C PHE A 31 -4.22 -14.71 2.63
N VAL A 32 -4.60 -13.78 1.77
CA VAL A 32 -5.51 -14.00 0.64
C VAL A 32 -4.89 -13.43 -0.62
N ASP A 33 -5.38 -13.90 -1.77
CA ASP A 33 -4.88 -13.41 -3.04
C ASP A 33 -5.38 -11.99 -3.34
N CYS A 34 -4.75 -11.34 -4.29
CA CYS A 34 -5.12 -10.03 -4.80
C CYS A 34 -5.83 -10.17 -6.15
N ASN A 35 -6.38 -9.07 -6.64
CA ASN A 35 -6.99 -8.97 -7.95
C ASN A 35 -6.04 -8.31 -8.99
N GLU A 36 -6.55 -8.08 -10.19
CA GLU A 36 -5.80 -7.46 -11.29
C GLU A 36 -5.38 -6.00 -11.04
N LYS A 37 -5.96 -5.35 -10.04
CA LYS A 37 -5.56 -4.00 -9.57
C LYS A 37 -4.47 -4.04 -8.50
N PHE A 38 -3.93 -5.20 -8.17
CA PHE A 38 -2.95 -5.43 -7.10
C PHE A 38 -3.49 -5.18 -5.67
N VAL A 39 -4.76 -5.00 -5.50
CA VAL A 39 -5.39 -4.86 -4.17
C VAL A 39 -6.07 -6.16 -3.77
N ILE A 40 -6.34 -6.29 -2.47
CA ILE A 40 -6.99 -7.49 -1.93
C ILE A 40 -8.29 -7.81 -2.67
N ASP A 41 -8.56 -9.09 -2.94
CA ASP A 41 -9.85 -9.55 -3.46
C ASP A 41 -10.85 -9.67 -2.31
N PRO A 42 -11.94 -8.86 -2.29
CA PRO A 42 -12.90 -8.89 -1.20
C PRO A 42 -13.63 -10.24 -1.05
N ALA A 43 -13.90 -10.94 -2.15
CA ALA A 43 -14.56 -12.24 -2.11
C ALA A 43 -13.68 -13.33 -1.49
N LEU A 44 -12.37 -13.31 -1.81
CA LEU A 44 -11.42 -14.20 -1.19
C LEU A 44 -11.17 -13.83 0.28
N MET A 45 -11.18 -12.52 0.60
CA MET A 45 -11.09 -12.06 1.98
C MET A 45 -12.27 -12.57 2.82
N GLU A 46 -13.49 -12.45 2.32
CA GLU A 46 -14.67 -12.95 3.02
C GLU A 46 -14.63 -14.46 3.22
N LYS A 47 -14.24 -15.22 2.19
CA LYS A 47 -14.10 -16.67 2.24
C LYS A 47 -13.08 -17.17 3.27
N ALA A 48 -12.08 -16.36 3.57
CA ALA A 48 -11.02 -16.69 4.53
C ALA A 48 -11.41 -16.43 5.99
N ILE A 49 -12.58 -15.82 6.24
CA ILE A 49 -13.06 -15.54 7.61
C ILE A 49 -13.34 -16.84 8.35
N THR A 50 -12.80 -16.95 9.55
CA THR A 50 -13.02 -18.06 10.49
C THR A 50 -13.54 -17.54 11.83
N LYS A 51 -13.86 -18.44 12.75
CA LYS A 51 -14.23 -18.08 14.13
C LYS A 51 -13.07 -17.41 14.92
N LYS A 52 -11.83 -17.51 14.42
CA LYS A 52 -10.64 -16.91 15.02
C LYS A 52 -10.30 -15.56 14.39
N THR A 53 -10.94 -15.20 13.28
CA THR A 53 -10.71 -13.90 12.63
C THR A 53 -11.13 -12.79 13.58
N LYS A 54 -10.18 -11.90 13.90
CA LYS A 54 -10.37 -10.79 14.83
C LYS A 54 -10.40 -9.43 14.15
N ALA A 55 -9.71 -9.31 13.01
CA ALA A 55 -9.67 -8.08 12.22
C ALA A 55 -9.35 -8.37 10.75
N LEU A 56 -9.71 -7.42 9.88
CA LEU A 56 -9.31 -7.37 8.48
C LEU A 56 -8.29 -6.24 8.31
N LEU A 57 -7.22 -6.48 7.53
CA LEU A 57 -6.18 -5.49 7.26
C LEU A 57 -5.95 -5.35 5.74
N PRO A 58 -6.92 -4.75 5.01
CA PRO A 58 -6.77 -4.48 3.59
C PRO A 58 -5.76 -3.36 3.34
N VAL A 59 -5.09 -3.41 2.18
CA VAL A 59 -4.04 -2.48 1.79
C VAL A 59 -4.46 -1.71 0.55
N HIS A 60 -4.34 -0.39 0.58
CA HIS A 60 -4.42 0.48 -0.59
C HIS A 60 -3.07 0.45 -1.32
N TRP A 61 -2.89 -0.53 -2.19
CA TRP A 61 -1.61 -0.85 -2.78
C TRP A 61 -1.17 0.15 -3.85
N GLY A 62 0.09 0.58 -3.80
CA GLY A 62 0.71 1.42 -4.84
C GLY A 62 0.06 2.80 -5.03
N GLY A 63 -0.89 3.16 -4.18
CA GLY A 63 -1.73 4.35 -4.37
C GLY A 63 -3.10 4.06 -4.97
N GLN A 64 -3.39 2.78 -5.32
CA GLN A 64 -4.68 2.29 -5.77
C GLN A 64 -5.55 1.95 -4.55
N PRO A 65 -6.73 2.55 -4.40
CA PRO A 65 -7.63 2.13 -3.33
C PRO A 65 -8.20 0.74 -3.61
N PHE A 66 -8.34 -0.09 -2.56
CA PHE A 66 -9.17 -1.29 -2.63
C PHE A 66 -10.67 -0.91 -2.67
N ASP A 67 -11.55 -1.87 -2.96
CA ASP A 67 -13.01 -1.66 -2.89
C ASP A 67 -13.45 -1.48 -1.44
N ILE A 68 -13.47 -0.20 -1.00
CA ILE A 68 -13.78 0.20 0.37
C ILE A 68 -15.21 -0.23 0.74
N ASP A 69 -16.15 -0.14 -0.20
CA ASP A 69 -17.55 -0.46 0.06
C ASP A 69 -17.77 -1.97 0.24
N ALA A 70 -17.12 -2.79 -0.58
CA ALA A 70 -17.17 -4.24 -0.44
C ALA A 70 -16.56 -4.69 0.89
N VAL A 71 -15.37 -4.17 1.25
CA VAL A 71 -14.72 -4.49 2.52
C VAL A 71 -15.55 -4.05 3.71
N ALA A 72 -16.11 -2.84 3.68
CA ALA A 72 -16.96 -2.33 4.76
C ALA A 72 -18.22 -3.22 4.98
N LYS A 73 -18.88 -3.64 3.89
CA LYS A 73 -20.03 -4.56 3.96
C LYS A 73 -19.65 -5.91 4.55
N ILE A 74 -18.50 -6.46 4.18
CA ILE A 74 -18.00 -7.73 4.74
C ILE A 74 -17.71 -7.56 6.24
N ALA A 75 -17.02 -6.49 6.63
CA ALA A 75 -16.71 -6.18 8.01
C ALA A 75 -18.00 -6.06 8.85
N GLU A 76 -19.01 -5.33 8.37
CA GLU A 76 -20.30 -5.17 9.02
C GLU A 76 -21.04 -6.52 9.14
N LYS A 77 -21.16 -7.29 8.05
CA LYS A 77 -21.82 -8.60 8.00
C LYS A 77 -21.27 -9.58 9.04
N HIS A 78 -19.94 -9.56 9.25
CA HIS A 78 -19.26 -10.50 10.15
C HIS A 78 -18.96 -9.90 11.54
N GLY A 79 -19.35 -8.64 11.79
CA GLY A 79 -19.06 -7.95 13.06
C GLY A 79 -17.57 -7.75 13.33
N LEU A 80 -16.75 -7.62 12.28
CA LEU A 80 -15.29 -7.50 12.36
C LEU A 80 -14.85 -6.05 12.14
N PRO A 81 -13.88 -5.53 12.91
CA PRO A 81 -13.23 -4.30 12.55
C PRO A 81 -12.31 -4.51 11.35
N PHE A 82 -12.15 -3.48 10.51
CA PHE A 82 -11.04 -3.43 9.56
C PHE A 82 -10.17 -2.21 9.81
N VAL A 83 -8.88 -2.39 9.62
CA VAL A 83 -7.86 -1.34 9.70
C VAL A 83 -7.31 -1.14 8.30
N GLU A 84 -7.31 0.10 7.82
CA GLU A 84 -6.80 0.40 6.48
C GLU A 84 -5.26 0.59 6.53
N ASP A 85 -4.51 -0.23 5.80
CA ASP A 85 -3.13 0.11 5.48
C ASP A 85 -3.13 1.08 4.30
N ALA A 86 -3.09 2.37 4.61
CA ALA A 86 -3.06 3.47 3.66
C ALA A 86 -1.65 4.07 3.49
N CYS A 87 -0.61 3.31 3.87
CA CYS A 87 0.79 3.77 3.86
C CYS A 87 1.31 4.20 2.49
N GLN A 88 0.62 3.83 1.42
CA GLN A 88 0.96 4.21 0.04
C GLN A 88 -0.10 5.10 -0.62
N SER A 89 -1.15 5.50 0.10
CA SER A 89 -2.39 5.97 -0.54
C SER A 89 -2.99 7.21 0.09
N ILE A 90 -2.17 8.07 0.70
CA ILE A 90 -2.66 9.36 1.17
C ILE A 90 -3.31 10.14 0.00
N GLY A 91 -4.56 10.57 0.18
CA GLY A 91 -5.35 11.27 -0.84
C GLY A 91 -6.01 10.38 -1.92
N ALA A 92 -5.81 9.05 -1.89
CA ALA A 92 -6.56 8.13 -2.73
C ALA A 92 -8.04 8.08 -2.31
N ALA A 93 -8.94 7.75 -3.24
CA ALA A 93 -10.38 7.74 -2.96
C ALA A 93 -11.15 6.81 -3.91
N VAL A 94 -12.31 6.34 -3.45
CA VAL A 94 -13.35 5.72 -4.27
C VAL A 94 -14.61 6.59 -4.11
N GLY A 95 -15.03 7.25 -5.17
CA GLY A 95 -16.10 8.24 -5.11
C GLY A 95 -15.77 9.35 -4.10
N LYS A 96 -16.60 9.48 -3.06
CA LYS A 96 -16.41 10.47 -1.98
C LYS A 96 -15.62 9.91 -0.78
N ARG A 97 -15.34 8.61 -0.74
CA ARG A 97 -14.63 7.95 0.36
C ARG A 97 -13.13 8.01 0.15
N LYS A 98 -12.42 8.71 1.02
CA LYS A 98 -10.96 8.77 1.00
C LYS A 98 -10.37 7.54 1.68
N ALA A 99 -9.26 7.04 1.18
CA ALA A 99 -8.44 6.07 1.89
C ALA A 99 -8.13 6.58 3.30
N GLY A 100 -8.28 5.71 4.29
CA GLY A 100 -8.07 6.03 5.69
C GLY A 100 -9.24 6.71 6.41
N SER A 101 -10.45 6.73 5.81
CA SER A 101 -11.63 7.37 6.40
C SER A 101 -12.74 6.40 6.79
N SER A 102 -12.64 5.11 6.47
CA SER A 102 -13.75 4.16 6.55
C SER A 102 -13.55 3.05 7.57
N GLY A 103 -12.33 2.65 7.85
CA GLY A 103 -12.02 1.62 8.82
C GLY A 103 -12.11 2.08 10.28
N TYR A 104 -11.91 1.13 11.20
CA TYR A 104 -11.76 1.40 12.62
C TYR A 104 -10.63 2.41 12.89
N ALA A 105 -9.54 2.24 12.17
CA ALA A 105 -8.41 3.16 12.09
C ALA A 105 -7.69 2.94 10.75
N ALA A 106 -6.81 3.88 10.39
CA ALA A 106 -5.92 3.73 9.24
C ALA A 106 -4.52 4.24 9.55
N GLY A 107 -3.51 3.54 9.01
CA GLY A 107 -2.12 3.93 9.07
C GLY A 107 -1.64 4.56 7.77
N PHE A 108 -0.94 5.70 7.87
CA PHE A 108 -0.25 6.36 6.77
C PHE A 108 1.24 6.45 7.06
N SER A 109 2.06 6.13 6.09
CA SER A 109 3.52 6.30 6.17
C SER A 109 3.93 7.68 5.66
N LEU A 110 4.84 8.32 6.39
CA LEU A 110 5.52 9.54 6.00
C LEU A 110 7.01 9.29 5.65
N HIS A 111 7.39 8.03 5.43
CA HIS A 111 8.74 7.66 4.98
C HIS A 111 9.17 8.50 3.76
N PRO A 112 10.46 8.84 3.60
CA PRO A 112 10.97 9.75 2.55
C PRO A 112 10.54 9.44 1.12
N LEU A 113 10.23 8.18 0.81
CA LEU A 113 9.77 7.77 -0.53
C LEU A 113 8.25 7.90 -0.74
N LYS A 114 7.47 8.34 0.25
CA LYS A 114 6.02 8.48 0.13
C LYS A 114 5.62 9.77 -0.57
N ASN A 115 4.38 9.82 -1.09
CA ASN A 115 3.85 10.99 -1.79
C ASN A 115 3.81 12.22 -0.89
N LEU A 116 3.39 12.06 0.37
CA LEU A 116 3.64 13.01 1.44
C LEU A 116 4.66 12.37 2.38
N ASN A 117 5.77 13.05 2.61
CA ASN A 117 6.89 12.48 3.37
C ASN A 117 7.49 13.48 4.35
N VAL A 118 8.38 12.98 5.19
CA VAL A 118 9.24 13.78 6.08
C VAL A 118 10.70 13.40 5.83
N TRP A 119 11.66 14.04 6.51
CA TRP A 119 13.10 13.81 6.32
C TRP A 119 13.65 12.67 7.20
N GLY A 120 12.87 11.63 7.37
CA GLY A 120 13.17 10.45 8.16
C GLY A 120 11.92 9.58 8.25
N ASP A 121 11.87 8.67 9.22
CA ASP A 121 10.69 7.87 9.44
C ASP A 121 9.59 8.67 10.13
N GLY A 122 8.37 8.38 9.77
CA GLY A 122 7.19 8.99 10.35
C GLY A 122 5.90 8.32 9.90
N GLY A 123 4.83 8.59 10.60
CA GLY A 123 3.51 8.08 10.28
C GLY A 123 2.40 8.87 10.93
N ILE A 124 1.20 8.69 10.40
CA ILE A 124 -0.04 9.27 10.93
C ILE A 124 -1.05 8.14 11.06
N ILE A 125 -1.82 8.16 12.12
CA ILE A 125 -2.99 7.28 12.29
C ILE A 125 -4.24 8.15 12.28
N THR A 126 -5.24 7.75 11.50
CA THR A 126 -6.57 8.38 11.49
C THR A 126 -7.61 7.44 12.07
N THR A 127 -8.62 7.99 12.73
CA THR A 127 -9.79 7.26 13.24
C THR A 127 -10.96 8.21 13.38
N ASN A 128 -12.18 7.68 13.24
CA ASN A 128 -13.41 8.41 13.48
C ASN A 128 -13.90 8.29 14.95
N SER A 129 -13.21 7.50 15.79
CA SER A 129 -13.55 7.29 17.21
C SER A 129 -12.68 8.16 18.13
N ALA A 130 -13.32 8.99 18.95
CA ALA A 130 -12.63 9.78 19.96
C ALA A 130 -11.94 8.89 21.00
N GLU A 131 -12.58 7.80 21.42
CA GLU A 131 -12.03 6.83 22.36
C GLU A 131 -10.76 6.17 21.78
N THR A 132 -10.83 5.71 20.53
CA THR A 132 -9.67 5.12 19.82
C THR A 132 -8.54 6.13 19.70
N ARG A 133 -8.84 7.38 19.33
CA ARG A 133 -7.85 8.46 19.26
C ARG A 133 -7.14 8.65 20.61
N ASP A 134 -7.89 8.71 21.71
CA ASP A 134 -7.31 8.96 23.02
C ASP A 134 -6.45 7.77 23.49
N LYS A 135 -6.88 6.54 23.24
CA LYS A 135 -6.08 5.34 23.46
C LYS A 135 -4.80 5.32 22.65
N LEU A 136 -4.85 5.68 21.36
CA LEU A 136 -3.67 5.77 20.49
C LEU A 136 -2.69 6.84 20.95
N ARG A 137 -3.18 7.96 21.52
CA ARG A 137 -2.31 9.00 22.10
C ARG A 137 -1.52 8.49 23.31
N LEU A 138 -2.11 7.63 24.12
CA LEU A 138 -1.41 6.96 25.21
C LEU A 138 -0.43 5.92 24.67
N LEU A 139 -0.86 5.05 23.74
CA LEU A 139 -0.05 3.99 23.16
C LEU A 139 1.25 4.52 22.52
N ARG A 140 1.18 5.64 21.80
CA ARG A 140 2.35 6.24 21.16
C ARG A 140 3.35 6.87 22.13
N ASN A 141 2.95 7.07 23.41
CA ASN A 141 3.71 7.81 24.41
C ASN A 141 3.77 7.05 25.74
N HIS A 142 4.33 5.83 25.73
CA HIS A 142 4.59 5.01 26.93
C HIS A 142 3.34 4.65 27.76
N GLY A 143 2.12 4.91 27.30
CA GLY A 143 0.90 4.78 28.09
C GLY A 143 0.69 5.90 29.13
N MET A 144 1.40 7.03 28.99
CA MET A 144 1.36 8.16 29.92
C MET A 144 0.02 8.88 29.85
N SER A 145 -0.75 8.88 30.93
CA SER A 145 -1.93 9.71 31.13
C SER A 145 -1.56 11.16 31.51
N ASN A 146 -0.51 11.31 32.28
CA ASN A 146 0.16 12.57 32.61
C ASN A 146 1.65 12.29 32.85
N ARG A 147 2.42 13.28 33.35
CA ARG A 147 3.87 13.17 33.52
C ARG A 147 4.28 12.07 34.52
N ASP A 148 3.45 11.79 35.49
CA ASP A 148 3.78 10.96 36.63
C ASP A 148 2.97 9.67 36.72
N GLU A 149 1.99 9.48 35.79
CA GLU A 149 1.10 8.32 35.77
C GLU A 149 1.07 7.63 34.42
N TYR A 150 1.05 6.31 34.47
CA TYR A 150 1.02 5.42 33.31
C TYR A 150 -0.22 4.52 33.40
N ALA A 151 -1.13 4.63 32.43
CA ALA A 151 -2.33 3.81 32.38
C ALA A 151 -2.01 2.34 32.02
N PHE A 152 -0.95 2.13 31.24
CA PHE A 152 -0.41 0.81 30.84
C PHE A 152 0.98 1.01 30.25
N TYR A 153 1.74 -0.07 30.11
CA TYR A 153 3.06 -0.02 29.45
C TYR A 153 2.90 -0.02 27.92
N ALA A 154 3.59 0.88 27.24
CA ALA A 154 3.58 1.04 25.80
C ALA A 154 4.92 1.56 25.27
N TYR A 155 5.03 1.69 23.96
CA TYR A 155 6.24 2.16 23.29
C TYR A 155 6.31 3.70 23.22
N ASN A 156 7.49 4.20 22.90
CA ASN A 156 7.67 5.52 22.31
C ASN A 156 7.54 5.41 20.78
N SER A 157 6.47 5.95 20.23
CA SER A 157 6.20 6.00 18.79
C SER A 157 5.77 7.42 18.38
N ARG A 158 6.43 8.44 18.96
CA ARG A 158 6.14 9.84 18.66
C ARG A 158 6.80 10.24 17.34
N LEU A 159 6.15 11.14 16.61
CA LEU A 159 6.78 11.86 15.51
C LEU A 159 7.63 13.00 16.09
N ASP A 160 8.89 13.08 15.68
CA ASP A 160 9.77 14.18 16.07
C ASP A 160 9.22 15.53 15.56
N SER A 161 9.37 16.57 16.39
CA SER A 161 8.89 17.91 16.06
C SER A 161 9.50 18.45 14.76
N LEU A 162 10.78 18.16 14.49
CA LEU A 162 11.44 18.52 13.24
C LEU A 162 10.75 17.89 12.04
N GLN A 163 10.43 16.60 12.12
CA GLN A 163 9.71 15.89 11.06
C GLN A 163 8.29 16.44 10.88
N ALA A 164 7.62 16.81 11.98
CA ALA A 164 6.30 17.43 11.92
C ALA A 164 6.34 18.80 11.22
N VAL A 165 7.39 19.60 11.39
CA VAL A 165 7.59 20.87 10.67
C VAL A 165 7.71 20.63 9.17
N VAL A 166 8.52 19.63 8.76
CA VAL A 166 8.65 19.25 7.35
C VAL A 166 7.30 18.79 6.77
N GLY A 167 6.58 17.91 7.48
CA GLY A 167 5.26 17.44 7.06
C GLY A 167 4.26 18.59 6.91
N ASN A 168 4.23 19.52 7.87
CA ASN A 168 3.37 20.71 7.83
C ASN A 168 3.72 21.67 6.67
N ARG A 169 4.97 21.69 6.22
CA ARG A 169 5.36 22.43 5.02
C ARG A 169 4.89 21.72 3.74
N LEU A 170 5.16 20.43 3.62
CA LEU A 170 4.89 19.67 2.41
C LEU A 170 3.40 19.41 2.17
N ILE A 171 2.58 19.33 3.22
CA ILE A 171 1.13 19.12 3.07
C ILE A 171 0.46 20.26 2.31
N LYS A 172 1.06 21.45 2.29
CA LYS A 172 0.54 22.60 1.52
C LYS A 172 0.66 22.37 0.01
N ASP A 173 1.63 21.59 -0.42
CA ASP A 173 1.90 21.26 -1.82
C ASP A 173 1.28 19.91 -2.22
N PHE A 174 0.60 19.24 -1.29
CA PHE A 174 0.17 17.85 -1.44
C PHE A 174 -0.75 17.62 -2.64
N GLU A 175 -1.69 18.54 -2.91
CA GLU A 175 -2.60 18.39 -4.05
C GLU A 175 -1.85 18.55 -5.38
N TRP A 176 -0.91 19.48 -5.47
CA TRP A 176 -0.02 19.61 -6.63
C TRP A 176 0.83 18.34 -6.83
N ILE A 177 1.44 17.82 -5.76
CA ILE A 177 2.23 16.57 -5.80
C ILE A 177 1.39 15.43 -6.36
N THR A 178 0.19 15.26 -5.82
CA THR A 178 -0.71 14.16 -6.21
C THR A 178 -1.20 14.31 -7.65
N GLN A 179 -1.65 15.52 -8.03
CA GLN A 179 -2.17 15.75 -9.37
C GLN A 179 -1.07 15.59 -10.43
N THR A 180 0.15 16.07 -10.17
CA THR A 180 1.27 15.90 -11.09
C THR A 180 1.61 14.42 -11.30
N ARG A 181 1.59 13.58 -10.25
CA ARG A 181 1.77 12.12 -10.38
C ARG A 181 0.68 11.49 -11.23
N ILE A 182 -0.58 11.88 -11.03
CA ILE A 182 -1.71 11.42 -11.85
C ILE A 182 -1.52 11.81 -13.32
N ASP A 183 -1.09 13.03 -13.59
CA ASP A 183 -0.91 13.51 -14.96
C ASP A 183 0.31 12.87 -15.63
N ASN A 184 1.39 12.62 -14.90
CA ASN A 184 2.53 11.85 -15.37
C ASN A 184 2.12 10.41 -15.72
N ALA A 185 1.33 9.76 -14.88
CA ALA A 185 0.81 8.41 -15.13
C ALA A 185 -0.04 8.37 -16.42
N LYS A 186 -0.93 9.37 -16.64
CA LYS A 186 -1.71 9.48 -17.88
C LYS A 186 -0.82 9.63 -19.13
N LYS A 187 0.26 10.41 -19.03
CA LYS A 187 1.23 10.56 -20.14
C LYS A 187 1.95 9.23 -20.44
N LEU A 188 2.36 8.50 -19.38
CA LEU A 188 2.96 7.18 -19.53
C LEU A 188 1.96 6.18 -20.13
N ASP A 189 0.70 6.13 -19.64
CA ASP A 189 -0.35 5.28 -20.18
C ASP A 189 -0.55 5.58 -21.70
N ALA A 190 -0.60 6.85 -22.08
CA ALA A 190 -0.75 7.27 -23.48
C ALA A 190 0.47 6.88 -24.34
N GLY A 191 1.67 7.10 -23.81
CA GLY A 191 2.93 6.79 -24.51
C GLY A 191 3.17 5.29 -24.70
N LEU A 192 2.67 4.45 -23.81
CA LEU A 192 2.83 2.98 -23.84
C LEU A 192 1.62 2.25 -24.42
N LYS A 193 0.58 2.98 -24.82
CA LYS A 193 -0.64 2.41 -25.40
C LYS A 193 -0.32 1.59 -26.66
N GLY A 194 -0.89 0.40 -26.74
CA GLY A 194 -0.78 -0.48 -27.90
C GLY A 194 0.38 -1.49 -27.85
N LEU A 195 1.28 -1.39 -26.87
CA LEU A 195 2.29 -2.43 -26.65
C LEU A 195 1.63 -3.67 -26.04
N LYS A 196 1.53 -4.74 -26.83
CA LYS A 196 0.86 -6.01 -26.45
C LYS A 196 1.60 -6.76 -25.35
N GLN A 197 2.89 -6.50 -25.19
CA GLN A 197 3.76 -7.09 -24.19
C GLN A 197 3.54 -6.52 -22.78
N LEU A 198 2.73 -5.46 -22.65
CA LEU A 198 2.44 -4.80 -21.39
C LEU A 198 0.98 -5.02 -21.00
N THR A 199 0.75 -5.35 -19.73
CA THR A 199 -0.59 -5.41 -19.13
C THR A 199 -0.71 -4.41 -18.01
N PHE A 200 -1.59 -3.42 -18.18
CA PHE A 200 -1.84 -2.38 -17.19
C PHE A 200 -3.01 -2.77 -16.27
N PRO A 201 -2.92 -2.45 -14.96
CA PRO A 201 -4.06 -2.58 -14.08
C PRO A 201 -5.25 -1.77 -14.61
N PRO A 202 -6.49 -2.27 -14.48
CA PRO A 202 -7.68 -1.53 -14.91
C PRO A 202 -7.79 -0.17 -14.21
N ARG A 203 -8.16 0.87 -14.98
CA ARG A 203 -8.44 2.22 -14.48
C ARG A 203 -9.95 2.39 -14.38
N SER A 204 -10.52 2.36 -13.17
CA SER A 204 -11.96 2.47 -12.97
C SER A 204 -12.39 3.93 -12.79
N ALA A 205 -13.52 4.28 -13.40
CA ALA A 205 -14.14 5.58 -13.18
C ALA A 205 -14.54 5.73 -11.71
N GLY A 206 -14.33 6.93 -11.15
CA GLY A 206 -14.64 7.21 -9.76
C GLY A 206 -13.56 6.79 -8.75
N GLU A 207 -12.48 6.15 -9.19
CA GLU A 207 -11.31 5.89 -8.36
C GLU A 207 -10.23 6.96 -8.56
N ARG A 208 -9.71 7.50 -7.47
CA ARG A 208 -8.53 8.38 -7.46
C ARG A 208 -7.32 7.57 -7.05
N HIS A 209 -6.59 7.04 -8.01
CA HIS A 209 -5.28 6.42 -7.81
C HIS A 209 -4.23 7.55 -7.69
N VAL A 210 -3.44 7.55 -6.60
CA VAL A 210 -2.47 8.63 -6.32
C VAL A 210 -1.05 8.29 -6.78
N TYR A 211 -0.86 7.17 -7.42
CA TYR A 211 0.39 6.74 -8.04
C TYR A 211 1.62 6.91 -7.13
N HIS A 212 1.56 6.30 -5.94
CA HIS A 212 2.78 6.03 -5.19
C HIS A 212 3.71 5.16 -6.04
N LEU A 213 3.13 4.17 -6.72
CA LEU A 213 3.79 3.36 -7.74
C LEU A 213 3.05 3.50 -9.08
N TYR A 214 3.80 3.67 -10.16
CA TYR A 214 3.29 3.44 -11.51
C TYR A 214 3.78 2.08 -11.96
N GLN A 215 2.92 1.08 -11.89
CA GLN A 215 3.27 -0.31 -12.12
C GLN A 215 2.39 -0.96 -13.17
N PHE A 216 2.97 -1.93 -13.87
CA PHE A 216 2.31 -2.77 -14.88
C PHE A 216 3.03 -4.12 -14.95
N LEU A 217 2.43 -5.08 -15.64
CA LEU A 217 3.04 -6.38 -15.95
C LEU A 217 3.72 -6.29 -17.32
N ALA A 218 4.91 -6.87 -17.45
CA ALA A 218 5.71 -6.84 -18.66
C ALA A 218 6.19 -8.25 -19.01
N GLU A 219 6.12 -8.62 -20.29
CA GLU A 219 6.82 -9.78 -20.83
C GLU A 219 8.34 -9.51 -20.72
N ASP A 220 9.11 -10.55 -20.43
CA ASP A 220 10.55 -10.44 -20.17
C ASP A 220 10.89 -9.27 -19.20
N ARG A 221 10.18 -9.21 -18.05
CA ARG A 221 10.34 -8.19 -17.01
C ARG A 221 11.80 -7.98 -16.60
N ASP A 222 12.58 -9.05 -16.46
CA ASP A 222 13.96 -8.95 -15.99
C ASP A 222 14.88 -8.38 -17.07
N GLY A 223 14.69 -8.74 -18.35
CA GLY A 223 15.35 -8.13 -19.49
C GLY A 223 15.02 -6.64 -19.61
N LEU A 224 13.73 -6.29 -19.53
CA LEU A 224 13.28 -4.90 -19.56
C LEU A 224 13.87 -4.09 -18.38
N LEU A 225 13.88 -4.64 -17.16
CA LEU A 225 14.43 -3.98 -15.98
C LEU A 225 15.93 -3.65 -16.15
N LYS A 226 16.69 -4.62 -16.66
CA LYS A 226 18.13 -4.45 -16.95
C LYS A 226 18.33 -3.37 -18.00
N PHE A 227 17.65 -3.45 -19.13
CA PHE A 227 17.72 -2.49 -20.22
C PHE A 227 17.40 -1.05 -19.77
N LEU A 228 16.31 -0.88 -19.02
CA LEU A 228 15.91 0.44 -18.51
C LEU A 228 16.97 1.04 -17.57
N LYS A 229 17.60 0.22 -16.73
CA LYS A 229 18.71 0.69 -15.87
C LYS A 229 19.93 1.12 -16.67
N GLU A 230 20.27 0.39 -17.75
CA GLU A 230 21.36 0.76 -18.66
C GLU A 230 21.06 2.08 -19.41
N LYS A 231 19.78 2.40 -19.62
CA LYS A 231 19.32 3.69 -20.18
C LYS A 231 19.16 4.80 -19.13
N GLY A 232 19.59 4.58 -17.88
CA GLY A 232 19.54 5.57 -16.79
C GLY A 232 18.15 5.72 -16.12
N ILE A 233 17.22 4.80 -16.36
CA ILE A 233 15.89 4.82 -15.77
C ILE A 233 15.87 3.95 -14.50
N ASP A 234 15.56 4.54 -13.35
CA ASP A 234 15.47 3.84 -12.05
C ASP A 234 14.19 3.01 -11.93
N ALA A 235 14.01 2.06 -12.85
CA ALA A 235 12.93 1.08 -12.77
C ALA A 235 13.17 0.09 -11.63
N LYS A 236 12.08 -0.36 -10.99
CA LYS A 236 12.12 -1.27 -9.82
C LYS A 236 11.05 -2.35 -9.91
N VAL A 237 11.12 -3.30 -8.98
CA VAL A 237 10.12 -4.38 -8.82
C VAL A 237 9.52 -4.31 -7.42
N HIS A 238 8.20 -4.14 -7.34
CA HIS A 238 7.47 -4.10 -6.08
C HIS A 238 6.34 -5.16 -6.09
N TYR A 239 6.58 -6.42 -5.59
CA TYR A 239 7.84 -6.98 -5.09
C TYR A 239 8.15 -8.28 -5.86
N PRO A 240 9.43 -8.70 -5.95
CA PRO A 240 9.80 -9.88 -6.76
C PRO A 240 9.38 -11.21 -6.14
N LYS A 241 8.97 -11.20 -4.87
CA LYS A 241 8.57 -12.39 -4.12
C LYS A 241 7.43 -12.06 -3.17
N PRO A 242 6.24 -12.69 -3.32
CA PRO A 242 5.10 -12.47 -2.44
C PRO A 242 5.41 -12.87 -1.00
N LEU A 243 4.70 -12.29 -0.03
CA LEU A 243 4.99 -12.49 1.40
C LEU A 243 4.87 -13.94 1.85
N HIS A 244 3.88 -14.69 1.35
CA HIS A 244 3.69 -16.09 1.72
C HIS A 244 4.86 -17.01 1.35
N LEU A 245 5.69 -16.62 0.35
CA LEU A 245 6.89 -17.34 -0.05
C LEU A 245 8.16 -16.86 0.64
N GLN A 246 8.08 -15.83 1.48
CA GLN A 246 9.22 -15.34 2.24
C GLN A 246 9.63 -16.32 3.35
N PRO A 247 10.93 -16.38 3.69
CA PRO A 247 11.40 -17.21 4.81
C PRO A 247 10.66 -16.93 6.12
N ALA A 248 10.31 -15.67 6.38
CA ALA A 248 9.57 -15.24 7.56
C ALA A 248 8.17 -15.87 7.67
N SER A 249 7.56 -16.25 6.54
CA SER A 249 6.21 -16.82 6.51
C SER A 249 6.17 -18.37 6.51
N ARG A 250 7.32 -19.05 6.63
CA ARG A 250 7.38 -20.54 6.57
C ARG A 250 6.49 -21.21 7.61
N HIS A 251 6.38 -20.61 8.80
CA HIS A 251 5.58 -21.16 9.91
C HIS A 251 4.06 -21.10 9.63
N LEU A 252 3.61 -20.33 8.63
CA LEU A 252 2.21 -20.26 8.24
C LEU A 252 1.77 -21.44 7.36
N GLY A 253 2.72 -22.23 6.82
CA GLY A 253 2.43 -23.43 6.03
C GLY A 253 2.00 -23.15 4.59
N CYS A 254 2.07 -21.91 4.11
CA CYS A 254 1.76 -21.55 2.72
C CYS A 254 2.86 -22.06 1.77
N LYS A 255 2.47 -22.36 0.54
CA LYS A 255 3.35 -22.89 -0.51
C LYS A 255 3.12 -22.17 -1.84
N ALA A 256 4.00 -22.39 -2.79
CA ALA A 256 3.83 -21.93 -4.18
C ALA A 256 2.54 -22.51 -4.79
N GLY A 257 1.79 -21.66 -5.46
CA GLY A 257 0.49 -21.95 -6.06
C GLY A 257 -0.72 -21.60 -5.17
N ASP A 258 -0.51 -21.29 -3.89
CA ASP A 258 -1.63 -20.93 -3.01
C ASP A 258 -2.26 -19.57 -3.34
N PHE A 259 -1.47 -18.62 -3.90
CA PHE A 259 -1.90 -17.27 -4.29
C PHE A 259 -1.45 -16.95 -5.72
N PRO A 260 -2.10 -17.56 -6.73
CA PRO A 260 -1.63 -17.55 -8.11
C PRO A 260 -1.56 -16.15 -8.73
N VAL A 261 -2.47 -15.24 -8.38
CA VAL A 261 -2.46 -13.86 -8.90
C VAL A 261 -1.28 -13.07 -8.34
N ALA A 262 -1.07 -13.10 -7.03
CA ALA A 262 0.08 -12.45 -6.39
C ALA A 262 1.41 -13.01 -6.91
N GLU A 263 1.49 -14.32 -7.16
CA GLU A 263 2.69 -14.97 -7.70
C GLU A 263 2.96 -14.59 -9.15
N ALA A 264 1.91 -14.55 -10.00
CA ALA A 264 2.02 -14.10 -11.39
C ALA A 264 2.42 -12.61 -11.46
N GLN A 265 1.80 -11.77 -10.64
CA GLN A 265 2.17 -10.35 -10.54
C GLN A 265 3.63 -10.18 -10.10
N ALA A 266 4.10 -10.89 -9.10
CA ALA A 266 5.49 -10.81 -8.63
C ALA A 266 6.51 -11.19 -9.72
N LYS A 267 6.16 -12.11 -10.60
CA LYS A 267 7.03 -12.53 -11.73
C LYS A 267 7.13 -11.47 -12.83
N ALA A 268 6.06 -10.74 -13.10
CA ALA A 268 5.94 -9.87 -14.26
C ALA A 268 5.91 -8.37 -13.95
N THR A 269 5.69 -7.96 -12.69
CA THR A 269 5.54 -6.54 -12.33
C THR A 269 6.83 -5.75 -12.49
N ILE A 270 6.71 -4.55 -13.04
CA ILE A 270 7.74 -3.52 -13.08
C ILE A 270 7.12 -2.18 -12.72
N THR A 271 7.91 -1.33 -12.09
CA THR A 271 7.51 0.01 -11.63
C THR A 271 8.43 1.05 -12.24
N LEU A 272 7.86 2.09 -12.83
CA LEU A 272 8.59 3.26 -13.34
C LEU A 272 8.50 4.44 -12.36
N PRO A 273 9.49 5.35 -12.39
CA PRO A 273 9.37 6.64 -11.74
C PRO A 273 8.14 7.40 -12.24
N VAL A 274 7.42 8.05 -11.31
CA VAL A 274 6.19 8.81 -11.63
C VAL A 274 6.06 10.08 -10.79
N HIS A 275 7.15 10.44 -10.05
CA HIS A 275 7.13 11.54 -9.10
C HIS A 275 6.97 12.91 -9.77
N GLN A 276 6.60 13.90 -8.97
CA GLN A 276 6.26 15.27 -9.40
C GLN A 276 7.43 16.09 -9.98
N HIS A 277 8.66 15.60 -9.86
CA HIS A 277 9.87 16.29 -10.35
C HIS A 277 10.33 15.79 -11.74
N LEU A 278 9.58 14.87 -12.36
CA LEU A 278 9.87 14.41 -13.71
C LEU A 278 9.46 15.46 -14.73
N SER A 279 10.35 15.73 -15.69
CA SER A 279 10.06 16.57 -16.84
C SER A 279 9.24 15.81 -17.91
N GLY A 280 8.75 16.53 -18.90
CA GLY A 280 8.15 15.93 -20.09
C GLY A 280 9.13 15.09 -20.88
N GLU A 281 10.41 15.47 -20.91
CA GLU A 281 11.51 14.76 -21.56
C GLU A 281 11.83 13.44 -20.87
N ASP A 282 11.84 13.40 -19.53
CA ASP A 282 12.01 12.16 -18.76
C ASP A 282 10.91 11.15 -19.08
N LEU A 283 9.64 11.60 -19.12
CA LEU A 283 8.51 10.73 -19.45
C LEU A 283 8.58 10.22 -20.89
N ALA A 284 8.97 11.08 -21.83
CA ALA A 284 9.17 10.70 -23.24
C ALA A 284 10.33 9.70 -23.39
N HIS A 285 11.45 9.92 -22.67
CA HIS A 285 12.59 9.01 -22.65
C HIS A 285 12.19 7.62 -22.15
N MET A 286 11.48 7.53 -21.02
CA MET A 286 11.00 6.25 -20.50
C MET A 286 10.13 5.48 -21.51
N THR A 287 9.19 6.18 -22.15
CA THR A 287 8.31 5.54 -23.14
C THR A 287 9.04 5.12 -24.41
N ALA A 288 10.00 5.93 -24.88
CA ALA A 288 10.84 5.61 -26.03
C ALA A 288 11.71 4.36 -25.78
N CYS A 289 12.37 4.29 -24.61
CA CYS A 289 13.19 3.14 -24.25
C CYS A 289 12.38 1.84 -24.15
N ILE A 290 11.15 1.89 -23.61
CA ILE A 290 10.30 0.69 -23.54
C ILE A 290 9.87 0.23 -24.95
N LYS A 291 9.54 1.18 -25.83
CA LYS A 291 9.25 0.86 -27.24
C LYS A 291 10.47 0.28 -27.94
N GLU A 292 11.65 0.89 -27.78
CA GLU A 292 12.92 0.37 -28.32
C GLU A 292 13.16 -1.08 -27.89
N PHE A 293 12.94 -1.39 -26.61
CA PHE A 293 13.13 -2.75 -26.07
C PHE A 293 12.22 -3.79 -26.75
N TYR A 294 10.99 -3.42 -27.05
CA TYR A 294 10.02 -4.31 -27.72
C TYR A 294 9.98 -4.17 -29.24
N GLY A 295 10.84 -3.34 -29.84
CA GLY A 295 10.91 -3.15 -31.31
C GLY A 295 9.69 -2.44 -31.89
N ALA A 296 9.07 -1.49 -31.17
CA ALA A 296 7.84 -0.81 -31.55
C ALA A 296 8.04 0.70 -31.78
#